data_e9f508c1e8b3cd4ebd2a928a3dac8811
#
_entry.id   e9f508c1e8b3cd4ebd2a928a3dac8811
#
_cell.length_a   1.000
_cell.length_b   1.000
_cell.length_c   1.000
_cell.angle_alpha   90.00
_cell.angle_beta   90.00
_cell.angle_gamma   90.00
#
_symmetry.space_group_name_H-M   'P 1'
#
loop_
_entity.id
_entity.type
_entity.pdbx_description
1 polymer ?
#
loop_
_entity_poly.entity_id
_entity_poly.type
_entity_poly.pdbx_seq_one_letter_code
_entity_poly.pdbx_strand_id
1 'polypeptide(L)'
;MRNKFRKMENIVLFKDERGDAESTIAGGWVKDPVVGLNQWVVCYDFASLYPTTQRQFFIAPETFVGLQDEKNKDKCSNGRDIDLDKHVVCVNGVVFEKRKSPTLIMLEDVYADK
;
A
#
# COMPACT_ATOMS: atom_id res chain seq x y z
N MET A 1 15.34 9.07 -5.82
CA MET A 1 14.86 8.22 -4.69
C MET A 1 15.94 8.08 -3.62
N ARG A 2 17.06 7.41 -3.88
CA ARG A 2 18.14 7.16 -2.91
C ARG A 2 18.64 8.40 -2.14
N ASN A 3 18.80 9.55 -2.82
CA ASN A 3 19.27 10.78 -2.20
C ASN A 3 18.29 11.40 -1.19
N LYS A 4 16.98 11.21 -1.38
CA LYS A 4 15.95 11.73 -0.48
C LYS A 4 15.93 10.92 0.82
N PHE A 5 16.03 9.60 0.74
CA PHE A 5 16.15 8.71 1.90
C PHE A 5 17.41 9.03 2.73
N ARG A 6 18.57 9.23 2.09
CA ARG A 6 19.81 9.63 2.79
C ARG A 6 19.67 10.95 3.54
N LYS A 7 19.00 11.94 2.94
CA LYS A 7 18.75 13.24 3.60
C LYS A 7 17.85 13.12 4.83
N MET A 8 17.01 12.08 4.90
CA MET A 8 16.11 11.82 6.01
C MET A 8 16.68 10.80 7.01
N GLU A 9 17.98 10.48 6.91
CA GLU A 9 18.71 9.53 7.78
C GLU A 9 18.07 8.14 7.84
N ASN A 10 17.34 7.75 6.80
CA ASN A 10 16.71 6.44 6.71
C ASN A 10 17.61 5.42 6.01
N ILE A 11 17.45 4.16 6.39
CA ILE A 11 18.12 3.03 5.74
C ILE A 11 17.59 2.88 4.32
N VAL A 12 18.48 2.90 3.33
CA VAL A 12 18.13 2.60 1.94
C VAL A 12 18.07 1.09 1.78
N LEU A 13 16.89 0.59 1.46
CA LEU A 13 16.72 -0.82 1.11
C LEU A 13 17.41 -1.08 -0.23
N PHE A 14 18.41 -1.95 -0.22
CA PHE A 14 19.00 -2.49 -1.45
C PHE A 14 18.07 -3.54 -2.03
N LYS A 15 18.14 -3.72 -3.35
CA LYS A 15 17.46 -4.84 -4.00
C LYS A 15 18.05 -6.12 -3.42
N ASP A 16 17.24 -6.84 -2.66
CA ASP A 16 17.61 -8.17 -2.20
C ASP A 16 17.78 -9.06 -3.44
N GLU A 17 18.83 -9.84 -3.50
CA GLU A 17 18.96 -10.93 -4.44
C GLU A 17 17.94 -11.99 -4.00
N ARG A 18 16.68 -11.75 -4.33
CA ARG A 18 15.65 -12.78 -4.14
C ARG A 18 16.04 -13.92 -5.06
N GLY A 19 16.47 -15.01 -4.46
CA GLY A 19 16.51 -16.27 -5.17
C GLY A 19 15.16 -16.47 -5.87
N ASP A 20 15.18 -17.05 -7.05
CA ASP A 20 14.08 -17.24 -7.99
C ASP A 20 12.86 -17.99 -7.39
N ALA A 21 12.26 -17.44 -6.36
CA ALA A 21 10.93 -17.81 -5.95
C ALA A 21 9.95 -17.10 -6.91
N GLU A 22 9.61 -17.78 -7.99
CA GLU A 22 8.44 -17.45 -8.83
C GLU A 22 7.18 -17.47 -7.97
N SER A 23 6.99 -16.45 -7.13
CA SER A 23 5.69 -16.18 -6.54
C SER A 23 4.84 -15.58 -7.65
N THR A 24 4.07 -16.41 -8.32
CA THR A 24 3.06 -15.98 -9.30
C THR A 24 2.04 -15.13 -8.54
N ILE A 25 2.20 -13.81 -8.57
CA ILE A 25 1.21 -12.90 -8.02
C ILE A 25 0.01 -12.95 -8.95
N ALA A 26 -1.14 -13.40 -8.45
CA ALA A 26 -2.38 -13.37 -9.20
C ALA A 26 -2.69 -11.92 -9.62
N GLY A 27 -2.90 -11.72 -10.91
CA GLY A 27 -3.32 -10.42 -11.45
C GLY A 27 -4.71 -10.01 -10.96
N GLY A 28 -5.09 -8.75 -11.23
CA GLY A 28 -6.43 -8.26 -10.94
C GLY A 28 -7.48 -9.02 -11.77
N TRP A 29 -8.68 -9.18 -11.18
CA TRP A 29 -9.82 -9.74 -11.91
C TRP A 29 -10.26 -8.77 -13.02
N VAL A 30 -10.47 -9.30 -14.22
CA VAL A 30 -10.97 -8.56 -15.38
C VAL A 30 -12.30 -9.17 -15.79
N LYS A 31 -13.36 -8.36 -15.81
CA LYS A 31 -14.67 -8.79 -16.27
C LYS A 31 -14.69 -8.93 -17.79
N ASP A 32 -15.31 -9.99 -18.29
CA ASP A 32 -15.52 -10.17 -19.73
C ASP A 32 -16.36 -9.02 -20.31
N PRO A 33 -15.99 -8.48 -21.48
CA PRO A 33 -16.73 -7.40 -22.11
C PRO A 33 -18.10 -7.88 -22.59
N VAL A 34 -19.11 -7.01 -22.48
CA VAL A 34 -20.41 -7.23 -23.14
C VAL A 34 -20.26 -6.91 -24.61
N VAL A 35 -20.28 -7.93 -25.46
CA VAL A 35 -20.12 -7.80 -26.91
C VAL A 35 -21.39 -7.23 -27.52
N GLY A 36 -21.26 -6.23 -28.38
CA GLY A 36 -22.36 -5.62 -29.13
C GLY A 36 -22.35 -4.10 -29.09
N LEU A 37 -23.37 -3.50 -29.72
CA LEU A 37 -23.55 -2.06 -29.69
C LEU A 37 -24.25 -1.66 -28.37
N ASN A 38 -23.52 -0.98 -27.51
CA ASN A 38 -24.03 -0.48 -26.22
C ASN A 38 -24.33 1.02 -26.32
N GLN A 39 -25.54 1.43 -25.91
CA GLN A 39 -25.93 2.84 -25.87
C GLN A 39 -25.67 3.38 -24.44
N TRP A 40 -25.45 4.70 -24.36
CA TRP A 40 -25.28 5.41 -23.07
C TRP A 40 -24.12 4.89 -22.23
N VAL A 41 -22.98 4.64 -22.86
CA VAL A 41 -21.77 4.20 -22.17
C VAL A 41 -21.07 5.37 -21.52
N VAL A 42 -20.81 5.27 -20.20
CA VAL A 42 -20.03 6.24 -19.43
C VAL A 42 -18.79 5.53 -18.89
N CYS A 43 -17.64 6.15 -19.09
CA CYS A 43 -16.38 5.62 -18.62
C CYS A 43 -15.93 6.38 -17.36
N TYR A 44 -15.65 5.64 -16.28
CA TYR A 44 -15.07 6.18 -15.05
C TYR A 44 -13.74 5.46 -14.76
N ASP A 45 -12.77 6.23 -14.34
CA ASP A 45 -11.47 5.71 -13.93
C ASP A 45 -11.00 6.36 -12.62
N PHE A 46 -10.26 5.61 -11.81
CA PHE A 46 -9.67 6.13 -10.58
C PHE A 46 -8.36 6.86 -10.88
N ALA A 47 -8.26 8.11 -10.49
CA ALA A 47 -7.02 8.87 -10.62
C ALA A 47 -5.90 8.23 -9.78
N SER A 48 -4.93 7.60 -10.47
CA SER A 48 -3.73 7.01 -9.83
C SER A 48 -4.08 6.08 -8.66
N LEU A 49 -4.93 5.06 -8.89
CA LEU A 49 -5.51 4.20 -7.85
C LEU A 49 -4.49 3.71 -6.81
N TYR A 50 -3.38 3.09 -7.24
CA TYR A 50 -2.40 2.53 -6.31
C TYR A 50 -1.72 3.60 -5.44
N PRO A 51 -1.13 4.68 -5.99
CA PRO A 51 -0.54 5.74 -5.19
C PRO A 51 -1.53 6.42 -4.25
N THR A 52 -2.76 6.64 -4.70
CA THR A 52 -3.82 7.22 -3.86
C THR A 52 -4.16 6.32 -2.68
N THR A 53 -4.33 5.01 -2.93
CA THR A 53 -4.59 4.03 -1.89
C THR A 53 -3.43 3.92 -0.91
N GLN A 54 -2.18 3.90 -1.38
CA GLN A 54 -1.00 3.87 -0.53
C GLN A 54 -0.94 5.09 0.41
N ARG A 55 -1.25 6.28 -0.12
CA ARG A 55 -1.28 7.52 0.69
C ARG A 55 -2.41 7.53 1.71
N GLN A 56 -3.60 7.07 1.30
CA GLN A 56 -4.80 7.06 2.15
C GLN A 56 -4.68 6.09 3.32
N PHE A 57 -4.11 4.92 3.09
CA PHE A 57 -3.97 3.86 4.09
C PHE A 57 -2.56 3.75 4.69
N PHE A 58 -1.69 4.71 4.41
CA PHE A 58 -0.31 4.75 4.92
C PHE A 58 0.50 3.50 4.57
N ILE A 59 0.25 2.91 3.40
CA ILE A 59 0.89 1.66 2.97
C ILE A 59 2.32 1.94 2.49
N ALA A 60 3.28 1.69 3.37
CA ALA A 60 4.71 1.81 3.06
C ALA A 60 5.50 0.82 3.92
N PRO A 61 6.70 0.39 3.48
CA PRO A 61 7.54 -0.51 4.28
C PRO A 61 7.86 0.02 5.67
N GLU A 62 8.04 1.35 5.78
CA GLU A 62 8.43 2.00 7.03
C GLU A 62 7.27 2.17 8.03
N THR A 63 6.03 2.04 7.56
CA THR A 63 4.82 2.14 8.39
C THR A 63 4.24 0.78 8.76
N PHE A 64 4.80 -0.30 8.25
CA PHE A 64 4.36 -1.65 8.54
C PHE A 64 4.56 -2.00 10.01
N VAL A 65 3.49 -2.41 10.69
CA VAL A 65 3.48 -2.80 12.10
C VAL A 65 3.47 -4.32 12.27
N GLY A 66 2.62 -5.00 11.50
CA GLY A 66 2.45 -6.45 11.57
C GLY A 66 1.14 -6.91 10.96
N LEU A 67 0.80 -8.16 11.22
CA LEU A 67 -0.48 -8.76 10.88
C LEU A 67 -1.37 -8.78 12.12
N GLN A 68 -2.66 -8.50 11.95
CA GLN A 68 -3.67 -8.64 13.00
C GLN A 68 -3.76 -10.10 13.44
N ASP A 69 -3.88 -10.36 14.74
CA ASP A 69 -4.08 -11.70 15.26
C ASP A 69 -5.52 -12.18 14.97
N GLU A 70 -5.67 -13.39 14.47
CA GLU A 70 -6.98 -13.99 14.18
C GLU A 70 -7.83 -14.18 15.45
N LYS A 71 -7.17 -14.44 16.60
CA LYS A 71 -7.84 -14.68 17.89
C LYS A 71 -8.13 -13.41 18.67
N ASN A 72 -7.27 -12.41 18.52
CA ASN A 72 -7.42 -11.13 19.23
C ASN A 72 -7.23 -9.98 18.26
N LYS A 73 -8.34 -9.40 17.80
CA LYS A 73 -8.36 -8.32 16.81
C LYS A 73 -7.74 -7.01 17.30
N ASP A 74 -7.54 -6.86 18.60
CA ASP A 74 -6.91 -5.68 19.20
C ASP A 74 -5.38 -5.80 19.28
N LYS A 75 -4.82 -6.92 18.81
CA LYS A 75 -3.37 -7.18 18.81
C LYS A 75 -2.87 -7.66 17.46
N CYS A 76 -1.60 -7.34 17.20
CA CYS A 76 -0.86 -7.95 16.11
C CYS A 76 -0.31 -9.32 16.53
N SER A 77 -0.05 -10.19 15.56
CA SER A 77 0.60 -11.50 15.77
C SER A 77 1.97 -11.40 16.44
N ASN A 78 2.61 -10.23 16.40
CA ASN A 78 3.87 -9.93 17.09
C ASN A 78 3.69 -9.41 18.53
N GLY A 79 2.46 -9.43 19.07
CA GLY A 79 2.12 -9.01 20.43
C GLY A 79 1.95 -7.50 20.63
N ARG A 80 2.06 -6.67 19.57
CA ARG A 80 1.81 -5.23 19.65
C ARG A 80 0.31 -4.95 19.70
N ASP A 81 -0.08 -4.00 20.53
CA ASP A 81 -1.47 -3.54 20.60
C ASP A 81 -1.82 -2.69 19.37
N ILE A 82 -3.04 -2.85 18.86
CA ILE A 82 -3.59 -2.10 17.72
C ILE A 82 -4.45 -0.97 18.30
N ASP A 83 -4.03 0.27 18.07
CA ASP A 83 -4.78 1.48 18.40
C ASP A 83 -5.33 2.06 17.10
N LEU A 84 -6.64 2.04 16.91
CA LEU A 84 -7.28 2.51 15.67
C LEU A 84 -7.09 4.02 15.42
N ASP A 85 -6.75 4.80 16.45
CA ASP A 85 -6.41 6.21 16.28
C ASP A 85 -5.05 6.38 15.59
N LYS A 86 -4.11 5.48 15.89
CA LYS A 86 -2.72 5.51 15.39
C LYS A 86 -2.43 4.54 14.26
N HIS A 87 -3.27 3.51 14.09
CA HIS A 87 -3.06 2.45 13.12
C HIS A 87 -4.22 2.35 12.14
N VAL A 88 -3.91 1.84 10.95
CA VAL A 88 -4.88 1.43 9.93
C VAL A 88 -4.77 -0.07 9.78
N VAL A 89 -5.89 -0.77 9.85
CA VAL A 89 -5.97 -2.20 9.57
C VAL A 89 -6.57 -2.40 8.19
N CYS A 90 -5.81 -3.03 7.32
CA CYS A 90 -6.27 -3.37 5.96
C CYS A 90 -7.17 -4.62 5.99
N VAL A 91 -7.97 -4.81 4.94
CA VAL A 91 -8.91 -5.93 4.81
C VAL A 91 -8.23 -7.30 4.91
N ASN A 92 -6.98 -7.40 4.49
CA ASN A 92 -6.15 -8.61 4.59
C ASN A 92 -5.47 -8.78 5.97
N GLY A 93 -5.84 -7.97 6.97
CA GLY A 93 -5.29 -8.02 8.32
C GLY A 93 -3.92 -7.36 8.48
N VAL A 94 -3.37 -6.73 7.45
CA VAL A 94 -2.11 -5.98 7.58
C VAL A 94 -2.35 -4.66 8.30
N VAL A 95 -1.47 -4.35 9.26
CA VAL A 95 -1.56 -3.14 10.08
C VAL A 95 -0.44 -2.18 9.74
N PHE A 96 -0.81 -0.92 9.48
CA PHE A 96 0.11 0.18 9.21
C PHE A 96 -0.06 1.31 10.23
N GLU A 97 1.03 1.99 10.55
CA GLU A 97 1.02 3.18 11.42
C GLU A 97 0.64 4.44 10.62
N LYS A 98 -0.28 5.25 11.16
CA LYS A 98 -0.70 6.54 10.59
C LYS A 98 0.39 7.59 10.78
N ARG A 99 1.49 7.47 10.05
CA ARG A 99 2.55 8.46 10.06
C ARG A 99 3.08 8.73 8.65
N LYS A 100 3.58 9.94 8.43
CA LYS A 100 4.25 10.27 7.17
C LYS A 100 5.60 9.56 7.11
N SER A 101 5.78 8.73 6.10
CA SER A 101 7.03 8.05 5.81
C SER A 101 7.72 8.69 4.60
N PRO A 102 9.04 8.47 4.42
CA PRO A 102 9.76 8.95 3.24
C PRO A 102 9.13 8.53 1.92
N THR A 103 8.64 7.30 1.84
CA THR A 103 7.95 6.77 0.66
C THR A 103 6.66 7.53 0.37
N LEU A 104 5.84 7.79 1.39
CA LEU A 104 4.58 8.53 1.24
C LEU A 104 4.80 10.00 0.89
N ILE A 105 5.77 10.66 1.50
CA ILE A 105 6.15 12.06 1.17
C ILE A 105 6.60 12.14 -0.29
N MET A 106 7.36 11.17 -0.75
CA MET A 106 7.81 11.14 -2.14
C MET A 106 6.66 10.93 -3.13
N LEU A 107 5.68 10.09 -2.77
CA LEU A 107 4.45 9.93 -3.56
C LEU A 107 3.64 11.24 -3.58
N GLU A 108 3.53 11.94 -2.45
CA GLU A 108 2.88 13.26 -2.41
C GLU A 108 3.55 14.25 -3.36
N ASP A 109 4.88 14.34 -3.34
CA ASP A 109 5.64 15.26 -4.21
C ASP A 109 5.47 14.94 -5.71
N VAL A 110 5.50 13.66 -6.08
CA VAL A 110 5.34 13.22 -7.49
C VAL A 110 3.96 13.54 -8.04
N TYR A 111 2.92 13.54 -7.19
CA TYR A 111 1.54 13.76 -7.59
C TYR A 111 1.03 15.17 -7.28
N ALA A 112 1.80 16.01 -6.58
CA ALA A 112 1.45 17.41 -6.34
C ALA A 112 1.56 18.28 -7.60
N ASP A 113 2.42 17.89 -8.55
CA ASP A 113 2.69 18.62 -9.79
C ASP A 113 1.75 18.21 -10.95
N LYS A 114 0.69 17.47 -10.69
CA LYS A 114 -0.36 17.09 -11.63
C LYS A 114 -1.68 17.75 -11.24
#